data_b5b53e7a3b6766af37a24865a40ed70d
#
_entry.id   b5b53e7a3b6766af37a24865a40ed70d
#
_cell.length_a   1.000
_cell.length_b   1.000
_cell.length_c   1.000
_cell.angle_alpha   90.00
_cell.angle_beta   90.00
_cell.angle_gamma   90.00
#
_symmetry.space_group_name_H-M   'P 1'
#
loop_
_entity.id
_entity.type
_entity.pdbx_description
1 polymer ?
#
loop_
_entity_poly.entity_id
_entity_poly.type
_entity_poly.pdbx_seq_one_letter_code
_entity_poly.pdbx_strand_id
1 'polypeptide(L)'
;MALCSLLVIAIITLPLGQMIVQPSIHDLVEVLQDKEVLRSILLSMECAAMAALIALVIGTPFAYLLARNEFPGKKVVESIVDIPIMIPHPIIGIAILGVASPDHVLGRILEKMGIEIMGSVTGIVLVLTFVGLPFYINTVKNGFEAIPERLENVARSLGASFGSTFLRITLPLGWRAMLAGIIMCMARALSEFGAVIIVAYHPMIAPVLIYERFTAYGLKYSQPVAVILILISLILFVLLRFIGKPGKKRL
;
A
#
# COMPACT_ATOMS: atom_id res chain seq x y z
N MET A 1 27.69 16.28 13.14
CA MET A 1 26.44 15.49 13.19
C MET A 1 25.18 16.36 13.28
N ALA A 2 25.06 17.28 14.25
CA ALA A 2 23.89 18.16 14.40
C ALA A 2 23.53 18.95 13.13
N LEU A 3 24.51 19.53 12.42
CA LEU A 3 24.26 20.26 11.19
C LEU A 3 23.68 19.37 10.07
N CYS A 4 24.19 18.14 9.90
CA CYS A 4 23.65 17.20 8.91
C CYS A 4 22.22 16.79 9.26
N SER A 5 21.92 16.55 10.55
CA SER A 5 20.55 16.24 11.00
C SER A 5 19.60 17.41 10.75
N LEU A 6 20.03 18.64 11.01
CA LEU A 6 19.25 19.85 10.75
C LEU A 6 18.98 20.04 9.26
N LEU A 7 19.98 19.82 8.40
CA LEU A 7 19.83 19.91 6.95
C LEU A 7 18.83 18.87 6.42
N VAL A 8 18.92 17.61 6.87
CA VAL A 8 17.97 16.55 6.46
C VAL A 8 16.55 16.91 6.87
N ILE A 9 16.37 17.36 8.12
CA ILE A 9 15.04 17.79 8.59
C ILE A 9 14.55 18.98 7.77
N ALA A 10 15.39 19.99 7.51
CA ALA A 10 15.01 21.16 6.73
C ALA A 10 14.61 20.82 5.30
N ILE A 11 15.36 19.95 4.60
CA ILE A 11 15.06 19.52 3.23
C ILE A 11 13.67 18.87 3.15
N ILE A 12 13.26 18.12 4.16
CA ILE A 12 11.98 17.43 4.19
C ILE A 12 10.85 18.37 4.64
N THR A 13 11.10 19.17 5.70
CA THR A 13 10.02 19.95 6.34
C THR A 13 9.73 21.27 5.64
N LEU A 14 10.72 21.91 5.00
CA LEU A 14 10.51 23.20 4.32
C LEU A 14 9.51 23.11 3.16
N PRO A 15 9.67 22.18 2.18
CA PRO A 15 8.73 22.11 1.06
C PRO A 15 7.31 21.71 1.53
N LEU A 16 7.21 20.74 2.46
CA LEU A 16 5.93 20.30 2.98
C LEU A 16 5.26 21.36 3.85
N GLY A 17 6.03 22.06 4.69
CA GLY A 17 5.52 23.15 5.53
C GLY A 17 5.02 24.31 4.66
N GLN A 18 5.75 24.71 3.65
CA GLN A 18 5.33 25.74 2.70
C GLN A 18 4.02 25.34 2.01
N MET A 19 3.95 24.08 1.52
CA MET A 19 2.76 23.58 0.85
C MET A 19 1.52 23.59 1.77
N ILE A 20 1.67 23.28 3.06
CA ILE A 20 0.55 23.26 4.03
C ILE A 20 0.10 24.67 4.40
N VAL A 21 1.02 25.62 4.51
CA VAL A 21 0.71 27.00 4.98
C VAL A 21 0.22 27.89 3.83
N GLN A 22 0.53 27.58 2.59
CA GLN A 22 0.23 28.45 1.44
C GLN A 22 -1.27 28.56 1.11
N PRO A 23 -2.10 27.48 1.14
CA PRO A 23 -3.53 27.59 0.89
C PRO A 23 -4.24 28.39 2.02
N SER A 24 -5.17 29.26 1.64
CA SER A 24 -6.00 29.95 2.63
C SER A 24 -7.00 28.99 3.29
N ILE A 25 -7.50 29.33 4.48
CA ILE A 25 -8.55 28.54 5.14
C ILE A 25 -9.80 28.47 4.25
N HIS A 26 -10.08 29.52 3.49
CA HIS A 26 -11.19 29.55 2.55
C HIS A 26 -11.03 28.49 1.46
N ASP A 27 -9.84 28.38 0.84
CA ASP A 27 -9.55 27.40 -0.20
C ASP A 27 -9.68 25.95 0.34
N LEU A 28 -9.26 25.70 1.59
CA LEU A 28 -9.40 24.41 2.24
C LEU A 28 -10.86 24.04 2.50
N VAL A 29 -11.68 25.00 2.95
CA VAL A 29 -13.11 24.80 3.18
C VAL A 29 -13.84 24.56 1.87
N GLU A 30 -13.52 25.30 0.81
CA GLU A 30 -14.08 25.11 -0.53
C GLU A 30 -13.83 23.70 -1.06
N VAL A 31 -12.58 23.22 -0.94
CA VAL A 31 -12.19 21.87 -1.34
C VAL A 31 -12.91 20.78 -0.53
N LEU A 32 -13.16 21.01 0.77
CA LEU A 32 -13.93 20.08 1.61
C LEU A 32 -15.42 20.03 1.25
N GLN A 33 -15.95 21.05 0.56
CA GLN A 33 -17.32 21.06 0.03
C GLN A 33 -17.42 20.49 -1.38
N ASP A 34 -16.29 20.33 -2.05
CA ASP A 34 -16.24 19.78 -3.40
C ASP A 34 -16.47 18.26 -3.37
N LYS A 35 -17.61 17.86 -3.95
CA LYS A 35 -18.02 16.45 -4.01
C LYS A 35 -17.05 15.58 -4.81
N GLU A 36 -16.41 16.13 -5.84
CA GLU A 36 -15.46 15.42 -6.66
C GLU A 36 -14.20 15.08 -5.85
N VAL A 37 -13.68 16.06 -5.09
CA VAL A 37 -12.53 15.86 -4.20
C VAL A 37 -12.82 14.81 -3.14
N LEU A 38 -13.95 14.96 -2.43
CA LEU A 38 -14.32 14.00 -1.39
C LEU A 38 -14.48 12.58 -1.95
N ARG A 39 -15.11 12.45 -3.13
CA ARG A 39 -15.28 11.15 -3.79
C ARG A 39 -13.94 10.55 -4.21
N SER A 40 -13.01 11.35 -4.74
CA SER A 40 -11.68 10.87 -5.16
C SER A 40 -10.83 10.44 -3.96
N ILE A 41 -10.91 11.15 -2.83
CA ILE A 41 -10.22 10.77 -1.59
C ILE A 41 -10.82 9.47 -1.03
N LEU A 42 -12.14 9.37 -0.95
CA LEU A 42 -12.82 8.17 -0.47
C LEU A 42 -12.48 6.96 -1.34
N LEU A 43 -12.56 7.10 -2.66
CA LEU A 43 -12.16 6.05 -3.61
C LEU A 43 -10.71 5.62 -3.42
N SER A 44 -9.79 6.56 -3.21
CA SER A 44 -8.38 6.24 -2.92
C SER A 44 -8.25 5.37 -1.67
N MET A 45 -8.97 5.72 -0.60
CA MET A 45 -8.93 4.99 0.66
C MET A 45 -9.56 3.60 0.53
N GLU A 46 -10.70 3.49 -0.15
CA GLU A 46 -11.37 2.22 -0.41
C GLU A 46 -10.49 1.28 -1.25
N CYS A 47 -9.93 1.77 -2.35
CA CYS A 47 -9.05 0.98 -3.20
C CYS A 47 -7.76 0.55 -2.47
N ALA A 48 -7.16 1.45 -1.67
CA ALA A 48 -5.98 1.12 -0.88
C ALA A 48 -6.30 0.09 0.23
N ALA A 49 -7.46 0.19 0.87
CA ALA A 49 -7.92 -0.79 1.85
C ALA A 49 -8.18 -2.15 1.21
N MET A 50 -8.83 -2.19 0.03
CA MET A 50 -9.04 -3.42 -0.73
C MET A 50 -7.71 -4.06 -1.15
N ALA A 51 -6.76 -3.27 -1.63
CA ALA A 51 -5.42 -3.76 -1.98
C ALA A 51 -4.69 -4.35 -0.76
N ALA A 52 -4.79 -3.70 0.40
CA ALA A 52 -4.20 -4.19 1.64
C ALA A 52 -4.90 -5.48 2.16
N LEU A 53 -6.22 -5.61 1.99
CA LEU A 53 -6.94 -6.84 2.32
C LEU A 53 -6.53 -8.00 1.40
N ILE A 54 -6.37 -7.74 0.10
CA ILE A 54 -5.86 -8.75 -0.83
C ILE A 54 -4.44 -9.14 -0.43
N ALA A 55 -3.58 -8.16 -0.14
CA ALA A 55 -2.22 -8.42 0.33
C ALA A 55 -2.19 -9.22 1.65
N LEU A 56 -3.13 -8.95 2.57
CA LEU A 56 -3.29 -9.73 3.80
C LEU A 56 -3.59 -11.20 3.49
N VAL A 57 -4.56 -11.47 2.61
CA VAL A 57 -5.03 -12.83 2.33
C VAL A 57 -3.97 -13.66 1.60
N ILE A 58 -3.38 -13.12 0.53
CA ILE A 58 -2.40 -13.86 -0.29
C ILE A 58 -0.97 -13.69 0.20
N GLY A 59 -0.63 -12.53 0.73
CA GLY A 59 0.72 -12.20 1.19
C GLY A 59 1.09 -12.86 2.52
N THR A 60 0.14 -13.07 3.44
CA THR A 60 0.43 -13.69 4.76
C THR A 60 0.93 -15.13 4.63
N PRO A 61 0.25 -16.06 3.92
CA PRO A 61 0.78 -17.41 3.75
C PRO A 61 2.09 -17.42 2.97
N PHE A 62 2.24 -16.54 1.99
CA PHE A 62 3.46 -16.43 1.22
C PHE A 62 4.63 -15.90 2.06
N ALA A 63 4.41 -14.86 2.86
CA ALA A 63 5.41 -14.33 3.80
C ALA A 63 5.84 -15.38 4.84
N TYR A 64 4.88 -16.19 5.34
CA TYR A 64 5.18 -17.29 6.24
C TYR A 64 6.02 -18.38 5.57
N LEU A 65 5.72 -18.74 4.33
CA LEU A 65 6.51 -19.67 3.55
C LEU A 65 7.96 -19.19 3.40
N LEU A 66 8.15 -17.93 3.06
CA LEU A 66 9.49 -17.34 2.93
C LEU A 66 10.22 -17.23 4.29
N ALA A 67 9.50 -16.97 5.38
CA ALA A 67 10.10 -16.84 6.71
C ALA A 67 10.58 -18.19 7.29
N ARG A 68 9.92 -19.31 6.94
CA ARG A 68 10.14 -20.61 7.59
C ARG A 68 10.82 -21.65 6.72
N ASN A 69 10.97 -21.41 5.42
CA ASN A 69 11.54 -22.40 4.55
C ASN A 69 12.78 -21.85 3.84
N GLU A 70 13.81 -22.69 3.81
CA GLU A 70 14.97 -22.52 2.94
C GLU A 70 14.84 -23.48 1.76
N PHE A 71 14.87 -22.95 0.56
CA PHE A 71 14.77 -23.74 -0.67
C PHE A 71 15.65 -23.15 -1.78
N PRO A 72 16.10 -23.98 -2.74
CA PRO A 72 16.84 -23.49 -3.89
C PRO A 72 16.03 -22.44 -4.67
N GLY A 73 16.62 -21.27 -4.93
CA GLY A 73 15.93 -20.18 -5.63
C GLY A 73 15.14 -19.19 -4.74
N LYS A 74 15.11 -19.35 -3.41
CA LYS A 74 14.44 -18.42 -2.48
C LYS A 74 14.81 -16.97 -2.76
N LYS A 75 16.10 -16.66 -2.93
CA LYS A 75 16.58 -15.31 -3.24
C LYS A 75 16.03 -14.77 -4.56
N VAL A 76 15.85 -15.63 -5.56
CA VAL A 76 15.25 -15.25 -6.84
C VAL A 76 13.78 -14.91 -6.66
N VAL A 77 13.04 -15.72 -5.88
CA VAL A 77 11.63 -15.46 -5.56
C VAL A 77 11.48 -14.13 -4.79
N GLU A 78 12.32 -13.88 -3.80
CA GLU A 78 12.35 -12.61 -3.05
C GLU A 78 12.65 -11.43 -3.99
N SER A 79 13.62 -11.57 -4.90
CA SER A 79 13.93 -10.54 -5.89
C SER A 79 12.75 -10.27 -6.84
N ILE A 80 12.01 -11.32 -7.25
CA ILE A 80 10.81 -11.17 -8.08
C ILE A 80 9.71 -10.40 -7.33
N VAL A 81 9.52 -10.68 -6.05
CA VAL A 81 8.58 -9.94 -5.19
C VAL A 81 8.94 -8.47 -5.14
N ASP A 82 10.23 -8.13 -5.12
CA ASP A 82 10.71 -6.76 -5.00
C ASP A 82 10.76 -6.00 -6.34
N ILE A 83 10.55 -6.66 -7.48
CA ILE A 83 10.50 -6.01 -8.81
C ILE A 83 9.62 -4.75 -8.83
N PRO A 84 8.39 -4.75 -8.27
CA PRO A 84 7.54 -3.56 -8.27
C PRO A 84 8.14 -2.34 -7.56
N ILE A 85 9.09 -2.53 -6.66
CA ILE A 85 9.78 -1.44 -5.96
C ILE A 85 10.79 -0.74 -6.89
N MET A 86 11.38 -1.48 -7.82
CA MET A 86 12.49 -1.02 -8.67
C MET A 86 12.02 -0.44 -10.01
N ILE A 87 10.88 -0.90 -10.52
CA ILE A 87 10.39 -0.51 -11.85
C ILE A 87 9.73 0.88 -11.78
N PRO A 88 9.98 1.78 -12.75
CA PRO A 88 9.23 3.02 -12.89
C PRO A 88 7.72 2.75 -12.99
N HIS A 89 6.94 3.44 -12.17
CA HIS A 89 5.51 3.16 -11.99
C HIS A 89 4.67 3.20 -13.28
N PRO A 90 4.91 4.11 -14.24
CA PRO A 90 4.19 4.06 -15.52
C PRO A 90 4.39 2.75 -16.27
N ILE A 91 5.58 2.14 -16.17
CA ILE A 91 5.85 0.84 -16.82
C ILE A 91 4.99 -0.27 -16.20
N ILE A 92 4.73 -0.21 -14.89
CA ILE A 92 3.82 -1.15 -14.22
C ILE A 92 2.40 -1.05 -14.82
N GLY A 93 1.90 0.18 -15.02
CA GLY A 93 0.60 0.41 -15.65
C GLY A 93 0.54 -0.18 -17.06
N ILE A 94 1.56 0.07 -17.88
CA ILE A 94 1.65 -0.49 -19.24
C ILE A 94 1.69 -2.02 -19.22
N ALA A 95 2.47 -2.61 -18.31
CA ALA A 95 2.58 -4.06 -18.19
C ALA A 95 1.25 -4.71 -17.79
N ILE A 96 0.53 -4.12 -16.83
CA ILE A 96 -0.79 -4.59 -16.39
C ILE A 96 -1.80 -4.51 -17.55
N LEU A 97 -1.85 -3.39 -18.27
CA LEU A 97 -2.73 -3.24 -19.44
C LEU A 97 -2.36 -4.24 -20.54
N GLY A 98 -1.05 -4.45 -20.77
CA GLY A 98 -0.60 -5.43 -21.78
C GLY A 98 -1.14 -6.82 -21.48
N VAL A 99 -1.08 -7.26 -20.21
CA VAL A 99 -1.60 -8.59 -19.80
C VAL A 99 -3.14 -8.63 -19.78
N ALA A 100 -3.78 -7.51 -19.42
CA ALA A 100 -5.24 -7.39 -19.32
C ALA A 100 -5.93 -7.12 -20.67
N SER A 101 -5.17 -6.85 -21.73
CA SER A 101 -5.73 -6.61 -23.07
C SER A 101 -6.50 -7.85 -23.58
N PRO A 102 -7.66 -7.65 -24.27
CA PRO A 102 -8.41 -8.73 -24.91
C PRO A 102 -7.61 -9.54 -25.94
N ASP A 103 -6.49 -8.99 -26.43
CA ASP A 103 -5.60 -9.70 -27.35
C ASP A 103 -4.83 -10.84 -26.66
N HIS A 104 -4.71 -10.81 -25.33
CA HIS A 104 -4.05 -11.84 -24.53
C HIS A 104 -5.04 -12.83 -23.91
N VAL A 105 -4.55 -14.03 -23.63
CA VAL A 105 -5.37 -15.12 -23.06
C VAL A 105 -6.03 -14.72 -21.75
N LEU A 106 -5.24 -14.08 -20.86
CA LEU A 106 -5.74 -13.65 -19.55
C LEU A 106 -6.79 -12.54 -19.68
N GLY A 107 -6.56 -11.55 -20.55
CA GLY A 107 -7.52 -10.47 -20.80
C GLY A 107 -8.87 -11.01 -21.32
N ARG A 108 -8.84 -11.96 -22.23
CA ARG A 108 -10.08 -12.63 -22.72
C ARG A 108 -10.81 -13.42 -21.63
N ILE A 109 -10.09 -14.02 -20.70
CA ILE A 109 -10.71 -14.71 -19.56
C ILE A 109 -11.39 -13.70 -18.64
N LEU A 110 -10.71 -12.60 -18.32
CA LEU A 110 -11.25 -11.52 -17.49
C LEU A 110 -12.51 -10.90 -18.13
N GLU A 111 -12.46 -10.61 -19.43
CA GLU A 111 -13.59 -10.08 -20.17
C GLU A 111 -14.80 -11.04 -20.13
N LYS A 112 -14.59 -12.34 -20.34
CA LYS A 112 -15.66 -13.35 -20.24
C LYS A 112 -16.25 -13.48 -18.84
N MET A 113 -15.47 -13.15 -17.80
CA MET A 113 -15.93 -13.07 -16.42
C MET A 113 -16.61 -11.73 -16.08
N GLY A 114 -16.69 -10.80 -17.03
CA GLY A 114 -17.22 -9.45 -16.81
C GLY A 114 -16.29 -8.56 -15.95
N ILE A 115 -15.00 -8.88 -15.90
CA ILE A 115 -14.01 -8.12 -15.12
C ILE A 115 -13.29 -7.16 -16.07
N GLU A 116 -13.64 -5.88 -15.97
CA GLU A 116 -12.96 -4.80 -16.65
C GLU A 116 -11.78 -4.29 -15.83
N ILE A 117 -10.62 -4.14 -16.48
CA ILE A 117 -9.40 -3.60 -15.84
C ILE A 117 -9.17 -2.16 -16.27
N MET A 118 -9.25 -1.87 -17.57
CA MET A 118 -9.03 -0.53 -18.09
C MET A 118 -10.17 0.41 -17.68
N GLY A 119 -9.81 1.59 -17.13
CA GLY A 119 -10.81 2.60 -16.74
C GLY A 119 -11.74 2.16 -15.60
N SER A 120 -11.33 1.22 -14.75
CA SER A 120 -12.18 0.62 -13.72
C SER A 120 -11.58 0.66 -12.32
N VAL A 121 -12.44 0.56 -11.30
CA VAL A 121 -12.03 0.40 -9.90
C VAL A 121 -11.23 -0.90 -9.72
N THR A 122 -11.59 -1.96 -10.42
CA THR A 122 -10.87 -3.24 -10.39
C THR A 122 -9.43 -3.07 -10.86
N GLY A 123 -9.22 -2.31 -11.94
CA GLY A 123 -7.88 -1.99 -12.43
C GLY A 123 -7.07 -1.16 -11.43
N ILE A 124 -7.70 -0.18 -10.77
CA ILE A 124 -7.05 0.59 -9.71
C ILE A 124 -6.60 -0.34 -8.58
N VAL A 125 -7.50 -1.17 -8.05
CA VAL A 125 -7.19 -2.11 -6.96
C VAL A 125 -6.08 -3.08 -7.36
N LEU A 126 -6.07 -3.59 -8.59
CA LEU A 126 -5.03 -4.47 -9.10
C LEU A 126 -3.67 -3.78 -9.10
N VAL A 127 -3.59 -2.55 -9.61
CA VAL A 127 -2.36 -1.73 -9.60
C VAL A 127 -1.88 -1.50 -8.16
N LEU A 128 -2.78 -1.05 -7.27
CA LEU A 128 -2.45 -0.76 -5.89
C LEU A 128 -1.99 -2.02 -5.14
N THR A 129 -2.61 -3.17 -5.43
CA THR A 129 -2.17 -4.45 -4.87
C THR A 129 -0.77 -4.80 -5.36
N PHE A 130 -0.51 -4.69 -6.67
CA PHE A 130 0.77 -5.00 -7.27
C PHE A 130 1.91 -4.19 -6.66
N VAL A 131 1.73 -2.89 -6.47
CA VAL A 131 2.78 -2.02 -5.89
C VAL A 131 2.86 -2.09 -4.37
N GLY A 132 1.78 -2.44 -3.68
CA GLY A 132 1.71 -2.54 -2.22
C GLY A 132 2.18 -3.89 -1.67
N LEU A 133 2.02 -4.97 -2.46
CA LEU A 133 2.28 -6.34 -2.04
C LEU A 133 3.72 -6.59 -1.52
N PRO A 134 4.79 -6.10 -2.16
CA PRO A 134 6.15 -6.25 -1.65
C PRO A 134 6.33 -5.67 -0.24
N PHE A 135 5.75 -4.51 0.01
CA PHE A 135 5.84 -3.84 1.31
C PHE A 135 5.13 -4.64 2.41
N TYR A 136 3.98 -5.24 2.07
CA TYR A 136 3.28 -6.14 2.97
C TYR A 136 4.11 -7.40 3.26
N ILE A 137 4.52 -8.12 2.21
CA ILE A 137 5.23 -9.40 2.31
C ILE A 137 6.52 -9.24 3.12
N ASN A 138 7.36 -8.26 2.80
CA ASN A 138 8.63 -8.03 3.49
C ASN A 138 8.43 -7.68 4.95
N THR A 139 7.44 -6.84 5.27
CA THR A 139 7.14 -6.47 6.65
C THR A 139 6.67 -7.68 7.48
N VAL A 140 5.78 -8.48 6.92
CA VAL A 140 5.22 -9.65 7.61
C VAL A 140 6.24 -10.80 7.71
N LYS A 141 7.03 -11.04 6.65
CA LYS A 141 8.14 -11.98 6.65
C LYS A 141 9.11 -11.69 7.79
N ASN A 142 9.61 -10.45 7.87
CA ASN A 142 10.52 -10.04 8.95
C ASN A 142 9.88 -10.21 10.34
N GLY A 143 8.57 -9.96 10.44
CA GLY A 143 7.82 -10.17 11.66
C GLY A 143 7.72 -11.66 12.06
N PHE A 144 7.50 -12.55 11.10
CA PHE A 144 7.49 -13.99 11.36
C PHE A 144 8.88 -14.52 11.68
N GLU A 145 9.93 -14.06 11.01
CA GLU A 145 11.32 -14.43 11.31
C GLU A 145 11.72 -14.05 12.76
N ALA A 146 11.16 -12.97 13.29
CA ALA A 146 11.39 -12.55 14.68
C ALA A 146 10.71 -13.48 15.72
N ILE A 147 9.77 -14.34 15.33
CA ILE A 147 9.12 -15.31 16.19
C ILE A 147 10.03 -16.56 16.29
N PRO A 148 10.45 -16.97 17.50
CA PRO A 148 11.31 -18.16 17.67
C PRO A 148 10.64 -19.43 17.12
N GLU A 149 11.27 -20.10 16.17
CA GLU A 149 10.78 -21.36 15.57
C GLU A 149 10.55 -22.47 16.60
N ARG A 150 11.25 -22.41 17.71
CA ARG A 150 11.09 -23.37 18.82
C ARG A 150 9.64 -23.48 19.29
N LEU A 151 8.86 -22.39 19.26
CA LEU A 151 7.45 -22.40 19.68
C LEU A 151 6.61 -23.28 18.74
N GLU A 152 6.87 -23.19 17.44
CA GLU A 152 6.20 -24.01 16.42
C GLU A 152 6.64 -25.47 16.52
N ASN A 153 7.93 -25.72 16.72
CA ASN A 153 8.50 -27.05 16.84
C ASN A 153 7.97 -27.78 18.07
N VAL A 154 7.86 -27.12 19.23
CA VAL A 154 7.26 -27.71 20.44
C VAL A 154 5.80 -28.07 20.21
N ALA A 155 5.00 -27.23 19.59
CA ALA A 155 3.60 -27.54 19.29
C ALA A 155 3.48 -28.76 18.36
N ARG A 156 4.32 -28.85 17.34
CA ARG A 156 4.36 -30.00 16.43
C ARG A 156 4.80 -31.29 17.09
N SER A 157 5.75 -31.22 18.02
CA SER A 157 6.18 -32.37 18.82
C SER A 157 5.07 -32.89 19.76
N LEU A 158 4.14 -32.00 20.14
CA LEU A 158 2.94 -32.35 20.88
C LEU A 158 1.75 -32.79 19.99
N GLY A 159 1.99 -33.00 18.70
CA GLY A 159 1.00 -33.52 17.75
C GLY A 159 0.16 -32.46 17.03
N ALA A 160 0.48 -31.17 17.16
CA ALA A 160 -0.22 -30.15 16.39
C ALA A 160 0.12 -30.26 14.89
N SER A 161 -0.89 -30.17 14.03
CA SER A 161 -0.68 -30.08 12.58
C SER A 161 -0.08 -28.73 12.20
N PHE A 162 0.53 -28.65 11.00
CA PHE A 162 1.11 -27.41 10.44
C PHE A 162 0.09 -26.26 10.46
N GLY A 163 -1.13 -26.46 9.95
CA GLY A 163 -2.18 -25.46 9.94
C GLY A 163 -2.62 -25.03 11.33
N SER A 164 -2.72 -25.99 12.29
CA SER A 164 -3.04 -25.68 13.68
C SER A 164 -1.94 -24.84 14.34
N THR A 165 -0.67 -25.16 14.10
CA THR A 165 0.49 -24.39 14.60
C THR A 165 0.48 -22.98 14.03
N PHE A 166 0.28 -22.82 12.73
CA PHE A 166 0.19 -21.50 12.09
C PHE A 166 -0.94 -20.68 12.68
N LEU A 167 -2.16 -21.20 12.71
CA LEU A 167 -3.35 -20.44 13.14
C LEU A 167 -3.36 -20.12 14.64
N ARG A 168 -2.84 -21.03 15.49
CA ARG A 168 -2.92 -20.89 16.94
C ARG A 168 -1.68 -20.30 17.60
N ILE A 169 -0.53 -20.32 16.93
CA ILE A 169 0.74 -19.83 17.48
C ILE A 169 1.28 -18.70 16.65
N THR A 170 1.63 -18.94 15.38
CA THR A 170 2.36 -17.97 14.56
C THR A 170 1.50 -16.77 14.21
N LEU A 171 0.25 -17.00 13.77
CA LEU A 171 -0.66 -15.93 13.39
C LEU A 171 -0.98 -14.98 14.59
N PRO A 172 -1.34 -15.49 15.78
CA PRO A 172 -1.56 -14.64 16.95
C PRO A 172 -0.31 -13.92 17.46
N LEU A 173 0.89 -14.48 17.29
CA LEU A 173 2.13 -13.80 17.64
C LEU A 173 2.54 -12.77 16.59
N GLY A 174 2.25 -13.03 15.31
CA GLY A 174 2.59 -12.19 14.16
C GLY A 174 1.60 -11.07 13.85
N TRP A 175 0.46 -10.97 14.55
CA TRP A 175 -0.61 -10.02 14.20
C TRP A 175 -0.15 -8.57 14.09
N ARG A 176 0.82 -8.16 14.91
CA ARG A 176 1.38 -6.81 14.88
C ARG A 176 2.21 -6.56 13.62
N ALA A 177 2.95 -7.56 13.16
CA ALA A 177 3.69 -7.48 11.91
C ALA A 177 2.73 -7.42 10.72
N MET A 178 1.63 -8.19 10.77
CA MET A 178 0.57 -8.15 9.76
C MET A 178 -0.10 -6.77 9.73
N LEU A 179 -0.43 -6.19 10.88
CA LEU A 179 -0.97 -4.83 10.95
C LEU A 179 0.03 -3.79 10.41
N ALA A 180 1.31 -3.91 10.77
CA ALA A 180 2.36 -3.05 10.20
C ALA A 180 2.46 -3.23 8.68
N GLY A 181 2.36 -4.46 8.17
CA GLY A 181 2.32 -4.76 6.74
C GLY A 181 1.12 -4.11 6.04
N ILE A 182 -0.08 -4.17 6.64
CA ILE A 182 -1.28 -3.48 6.14
C ILE A 182 -1.01 -1.97 6.02
N ILE A 183 -0.47 -1.36 7.08
CA ILE A 183 -0.14 0.07 7.11
C ILE A 183 0.83 0.43 5.99
N MET A 184 1.89 -0.36 5.81
CA MET A 184 2.90 -0.11 4.77
C MET A 184 2.32 -0.28 3.37
N CYS A 185 1.50 -1.32 3.14
CA CYS A 185 0.79 -1.53 1.89
C CYS A 185 -0.16 -0.38 1.57
N MET A 186 -0.99 0.06 2.53
CA MET A 186 -1.92 1.18 2.35
C MET A 186 -1.18 2.50 2.10
N ALA A 187 -0.12 2.79 2.85
CA ALA A 187 0.68 4.00 2.65
C ALA A 187 1.27 4.04 1.23
N ARG A 188 1.78 2.90 0.75
CA ARG A 188 2.31 2.76 -0.61
C ARG A 188 1.21 2.90 -1.66
N ALA A 189 0.06 2.28 -1.43
CA ALA A 189 -1.10 2.35 -2.33
C ALA A 189 -1.65 3.78 -2.45
N LEU A 190 -1.84 4.49 -1.32
CA LEU A 190 -2.35 5.87 -1.33
C LEU A 190 -1.43 6.87 -2.04
N SER A 191 -0.13 6.59 -2.11
CA SER A 191 0.84 7.43 -2.81
C SER A 191 0.99 7.07 -4.29
N GLU A 192 0.27 6.04 -4.78
CA GLU A 192 0.42 5.60 -6.16
C GLU A 192 -0.35 6.50 -7.12
N PHE A 193 0.39 7.01 -8.11
CA PHE A 193 -0.13 7.86 -9.18
C PHE A 193 0.23 7.28 -10.55
N GLY A 194 1.53 6.99 -10.76
CA GLY A 194 2.11 6.77 -12.07
C GLY A 194 1.57 5.55 -12.82
N ALA A 195 1.29 4.46 -12.12
CA ALA A 195 0.70 3.27 -12.73
C ALA A 195 -0.82 3.41 -12.87
N VAL A 196 -1.49 4.06 -11.90
CA VAL A 196 -2.94 4.23 -11.94
C VAL A 196 -3.37 5.14 -13.09
N ILE A 197 -2.68 6.26 -13.33
CA ILE A 197 -3.05 7.17 -14.43
C ILE A 197 -3.03 6.50 -15.81
N ILE A 198 -2.19 5.48 -15.98
CA ILE A 198 -2.11 4.68 -17.21
C ILE A 198 -3.25 3.68 -17.31
N VAL A 199 -3.61 3.01 -16.19
CA VAL A 199 -4.61 1.93 -16.19
C VAL A 199 -6.03 2.49 -16.10
N ALA A 200 -6.24 3.51 -15.26
CA ALA A 200 -7.56 4.07 -15.02
C ALA A 200 -7.45 5.57 -14.69
N TYR A 201 -7.57 6.42 -15.71
CA TYR A 201 -7.70 7.86 -15.48
C TYR A 201 -9.02 8.19 -14.77
N HIS A 202 -10.11 7.57 -15.20
CA HIS A 202 -11.41 7.60 -14.53
C HIS A 202 -11.83 6.19 -14.11
N PRO A 203 -12.45 6.05 -12.93
CA PRO A 203 -12.75 7.06 -11.93
C PRO A 203 -11.46 7.56 -11.24
N MET A 204 -11.36 8.88 -11.01
CA MET A 204 -10.15 9.50 -10.48
C MET A 204 -9.97 9.22 -8.98
N ILE A 205 -8.80 8.65 -8.63
CA ILE A 205 -8.28 8.66 -7.26
C ILE A 205 -7.65 10.02 -6.95
N ALA A 206 -7.50 10.36 -5.67
CA ALA A 206 -7.02 11.68 -5.25
C ALA A 206 -5.66 12.09 -5.88
N PRO A 207 -4.63 11.23 -5.99
CA PRO A 207 -3.40 11.60 -6.69
C PRO A 207 -3.59 11.98 -8.16
N VAL A 208 -4.51 11.31 -8.87
CA VAL A 208 -4.84 11.61 -10.27
C VAL A 208 -5.58 12.94 -10.36
N LEU A 209 -6.55 13.20 -9.48
CA LEU A 209 -7.26 14.46 -9.42
C LEU A 209 -6.34 15.66 -9.09
N ILE A 210 -5.38 15.47 -8.17
CA ILE A 210 -4.37 16.50 -7.85
C ILE A 210 -3.56 16.85 -9.08
N TYR A 211 -3.11 15.83 -9.84
CA TYR A 211 -2.35 16.03 -11.06
C TYR A 211 -3.19 16.72 -12.15
N GLU A 212 -4.44 16.33 -12.34
CA GLU A 212 -5.34 16.98 -13.28
C GLU A 212 -5.54 18.45 -12.95
N ARG A 213 -5.86 18.78 -11.69
CA ARG A 213 -6.00 20.16 -11.25
C ARG A 213 -4.71 20.97 -11.40
N PHE A 214 -3.58 20.34 -11.17
CA PHE A 214 -2.28 20.99 -11.37
C PHE A 214 -2.04 21.34 -12.85
N THR A 215 -2.32 20.41 -13.75
CA THR A 215 -2.09 20.60 -15.19
C THR A 215 -3.10 21.54 -15.84
N ALA A 216 -4.35 21.52 -15.38
CA ALA A 216 -5.41 22.35 -15.93
C ALA A 216 -5.46 23.76 -15.33
N TYR A 217 -5.21 23.91 -14.01
CA TYR A 217 -5.46 25.16 -13.28
C TYR A 217 -4.26 25.63 -12.47
N GLY A 218 -3.16 24.87 -12.40
CA GLY A 218 -1.94 25.21 -11.68
C GLY A 218 -1.98 24.95 -10.17
N LEU A 219 -0.93 25.42 -9.49
CA LEU A 219 -0.67 25.13 -8.08
C LEU A 219 -1.81 25.60 -7.14
N LYS A 220 -2.42 26.74 -7.41
CA LYS A 220 -3.47 27.30 -6.55
C LYS A 220 -4.63 26.34 -6.33
N TYR A 221 -5.00 25.55 -7.34
CA TYR A 221 -6.14 24.62 -7.27
C TYR A 221 -5.76 23.20 -6.85
N SER A 222 -4.52 22.81 -7.06
CA SER A 222 -4.04 21.47 -6.69
C SER A 222 -3.55 21.36 -5.25
N GLN A 223 -2.92 22.42 -4.72
CA GLN A 223 -2.37 22.43 -3.36
C GLN A 223 -3.39 22.17 -2.25
N PRO A 224 -4.58 22.82 -2.22
CA PRO A 224 -5.56 22.55 -1.16
C PRO A 224 -6.00 21.08 -1.14
N VAL A 225 -6.18 20.45 -2.31
CA VAL A 225 -6.53 19.03 -2.42
C VAL A 225 -5.42 18.15 -1.87
N ALA A 226 -4.16 18.46 -2.22
CA ALA A 226 -2.99 17.75 -1.73
C ALA A 226 -2.85 17.86 -0.20
N VAL A 227 -3.10 19.05 0.37
CA VAL A 227 -3.07 19.26 1.82
C VAL A 227 -4.12 18.41 2.53
N ILE A 228 -5.35 18.39 2.03
CA ILE A 228 -6.43 17.57 2.61
C ILE A 228 -6.07 16.07 2.53
N LEU A 229 -5.56 15.60 1.39
CA LEU A 229 -5.12 14.20 1.25
C LEU A 229 -4.01 13.85 2.25
N ILE A 230 -3.01 14.72 2.42
CA ILE A 230 -1.92 14.51 3.38
C ILE A 230 -2.46 14.43 4.80
N LEU A 231 -3.34 15.36 5.20
CA LEU A 231 -3.91 15.38 6.54
C LEU A 231 -4.73 14.11 6.83
N ILE A 232 -5.59 13.69 5.91
CA ILE A 232 -6.38 12.47 6.03
C ILE A 232 -5.47 11.24 6.10
N SER A 233 -4.47 11.15 5.21
CA SER A 233 -3.52 10.05 5.20
C SER A 233 -2.70 9.98 6.48
N LEU A 234 -2.27 11.13 7.01
CA LEU A 234 -1.53 11.22 8.27
C LEU A 234 -2.39 10.78 9.46
N ILE A 235 -3.64 11.24 9.54
CA ILE A 235 -4.58 10.83 10.59
C ILE A 235 -4.78 9.31 10.54
N LEU A 236 -5.07 8.77 9.38
CA LEU A 236 -5.25 7.33 9.19
C LEU A 236 -3.99 6.54 9.62
N PHE A 237 -2.82 6.98 9.17
CA PHE A 237 -1.55 6.35 9.50
C PHE A 237 -1.28 6.36 11.01
N VAL A 238 -1.52 7.50 11.67
CA VAL A 238 -1.36 7.65 13.12
C VAL A 238 -2.32 6.75 13.87
N LEU A 239 -3.62 6.72 13.48
CA LEU A 239 -4.62 5.85 14.10
C LEU A 239 -4.24 4.36 13.99
N LEU A 240 -3.87 3.90 12.81
CA LEU A 240 -3.45 2.51 12.59
C LEU A 240 -2.19 2.17 13.41
N ARG A 241 -1.23 3.09 13.50
CA ARG A 241 -0.01 2.92 14.28
C ARG A 241 -0.26 2.84 15.79
N PHE A 242 -1.27 3.57 16.30
CA PHE A 242 -1.65 3.47 17.72
C PHE A 242 -2.20 2.09 18.07
N ILE A 243 -2.98 1.47 17.16
CA ILE A 243 -3.49 0.10 17.35
C ILE A 243 -2.33 -0.92 17.41
N GLY A 244 -1.28 -0.72 16.61
CA GLY A 244 -0.11 -1.60 16.54
C GLY A 244 0.92 -1.46 17.68
N LYS A 245 0.79 -0.46 18.59
CA LYS A 245 1.80 -0.24 19.65
C LYS A 245 1.99 -1.48 20.50
N PRO A 246 3.25 -1.87 20.80
CA PRO A 246 3.52 -2.91 21.78
C PRO A 246 3.01 -2.45 23.15
N GLY A 247 2.15 -3.25 23.76
CA GLY A 247 1.87 -3.07 25.19
C GLY A 247 3.20 -3.04 25.93
N LYS A 248 3.39 -2.07 26.87
CA LYS A 248 4.59 -2.00 27.70
C LYS A 248 4.92 -3.41 28.20
N LYS A 249 6.12 -3.93 27.86
CA LYS A 249 6.67 -5.08 28.57
C LYS A 249 6.67 -4.69 30.05
N ARG A 250 5.79 -5.29 30.84
CA ARG A 250 6.00 -5.34 32.28
C ARG A 250 7.21 -6.27 32.46
N LEU A 251 8.34 -5.69 32.84
CA LEU A 251 9.49 -6.39 33.39
C LEU A 251 9.07 -7.08 34.67
#